data_ee8ea6969fcfda3c28aade4f51fac37a
#
_entry.id   ee8ea6969fcfda3c28aade4f51fac37a
#
_cell.length_a   1.000
_cell.length_b   1.000
_cell.length_c   1.000
_cell.angle_alpha   90.00
_cell.angle_beta   90.00
_cell.angle_gamma   90.00
#
_symmetry.space_group_name_H-M   'P 1'
#
loop_
_entity.id
_entity.type
_entity.pdbx_description
1 polymer ?
#
loop_
_entity_poly.entity_id
_entity_poly.type
_entity_poly.pdbx_seq_one_letter_code
_entity_poly.pdbx_strand_id
1 'polypeptide(L)'
;MANDESPAPGTSPPPTALHVQQVEKKPLGPWSATALVVGSMIGSGVFLLPASLASYGGVSLLGWAITLSGALALALTFARLAMRWPQTGGPYAFARNAFGEAPGFMVAWSYWVSIWSANAAIAVAFAGSLGALFPALVATPLRAGACALAGLWLCAAINLLGLREAGRMQIVLTVLKFVPLALFAGIAIWFVEPAQFQPFNRSAESLPAATHACVALVLWALLGLEAATVPAGAIDDPARTIPRATLAGTALAGIATVLAVTAVIGIVPAAQLKDSTAPMADAARMLWGGWAGIAIATVAAVSCLGALNGWVMLSAQIPLAAARDGLLPRAFARQDARGTPVFGIFASSVLASLLVAANFSRSLVSLFTFSILLSTAATLLPYLAGSAAWLLRGERKGRAVAAFALVYSGYALLGAGGEALLWGGVLLLAGVPVYAWMRRARAR
;
A
#
# COMPACT_ATOMS: atom_id res chain seq x y z
N MET A 1 -88.07 23.64 9.53
CA MET A 1 -87.12 23.47 8.42
C MET A 1 -85.73 23.63 8.97
N ALA A 2 -85.10 22.54 9.35
CA ALA A 2 -83.75 22.47 9.84
C ALA A 2 -82.88 21.88 8.74
N ASN A 3 -81.90 22.64 8.27
CA ASN A 3 -80.92 22.14 7.32
C ASN A 3 -79.86 21.42 8.07
N ASP A 4 -79.72 20.16 7.75
CA ASP A 4 -78.72 19.22 8.19
C ASP A 4 -77.50 19.35 7.18
N GLU A 5 -76.40 19.99 7.61
CA GLU A 5 -75.16 20.02 6.85
C GLU A 5 -74.15 19.09 7.53
N SER A 6 -74.06 17.90 7.01
CA SER A 6 -73.03 16.91 7.31
C SER A 6 -71.67 17.40 6.83
N PRO A 7 -70.58 17.38 7.67
CA PRO A 7 -69.26 17.75 7.22
C PRO A 7 -68.62 16.67 6.37
N ALA A 8 -67.97 17.09 5.25
CA ALA A 8 -67.23 16.25 4.30
C ALA A 8 -66.00 15.57 4.94
N PRO A 9 -65.65 14.34 4.51
CA PRO A 9 -64.55 13.58 5.09
C PRO A 9 -63.20 14.09 4.66
N GLY A 10 -62.36 14.33 5.63
CA GLY A 10 -60.92 14.08 5.71
C GLY A 10 -60.02 14.52 4.56
N THR A 11 -59.51 15.76 4.64
CA THR A 11 -58.21 16.08 4.01
C THR A 11 -57.10 15.70 5.01
N SER A 12 -56.43 14.58 4.74
CA SER A 12 -55.21 14.22 5.43
C SER A 12 -54.16 15.35 5.26
N PRO A 13 -53.45 15.76 6.29
CA PRO A 13 -52.39 16.71 6.14
C PRO A 13 -51.30 16.10 5.25
N PRO A 14 -50.62 16.90 4.41
CA PRO A 14 -49.51 16.40 3.58
C PRO A 14 -48.41 15.86 4.51
N PRO A 15 -47.72 14.78 4.08
CA PRO A 15 -46.64 14.23 4.88
C PRO A 15 -45.50 15.28 4.90
N THR A 16 -45.22 15.79 6.10
CA THR A 16 -44.09 16.65 6.38
C THR A 16 -42.82 15.79 6.29
N ALA A 17 -42.40 15.53 5.09
CA ALA A 17 -41.12 14.88 4.80
C ALA A 17 -40.00 15.92 4.80
N LEU A 18 -39.72 16.52 5.93
CA LEU A 18 -38.43 17.09 6.21
C LEU A 18 -37.57 16.02 6.91
N HIS A 19 -37.24 14.94 6.19
CA HIS A 19 -35.97 14.28 6.40
C HIS A 19 -34.88 15.27 5.96
N VAL A 20 -34.52 16.18 6.87
CA VAL A 20 -33.19 16.77 6.88
C VAL A 20 -32.26 15.57 6.94
N GLN A 21 -31.74 15.16 5.77
CA GLN A 21 -30.58 14.30 5.73
C GLN A 21 -29.54 15.03 6.58
N GLN A 22 -29.34 14.53 7.79
CA GLN A 22 -28.17 14.89 8.56
C GLN A 22 -27.02 14.56 7.64
N VAL A 23 -26.34 15.61 7.15
CA VAL A 23 -25.10 15.48 6.40
C VAL A 23 -24.15 14.80 7.37
N GLU A 24 -24.09 13.47 7.29
CA GLU A 24 -23.15 12.69 8.08
C GLU A 24 -21.78 13.28 7.84
N LYS A 25 -21.22 13.91 8.86
CA LYS A 25 -19.92 14.56 8.79
C LYS A 25 -18.92 13.50 8.34
N LYS A 26 -18.44 13.59 7.10
CA LYS A 26 -17.49 12.63 6.55
C LYS A 26 -16.26 12.59 7.46
N PRO A 27 -15.82 11.42 7.92
CA PRO A 27 -14.87 11.31 9.04
C PRO A 27 -13.44 11.72 8.69
N LEU A 28 -13.09 11.85 7.39
CA LEU A 28 -11.73 12.10 6.94
C LEU A 28 -11.58 13.49 6.31
N GLY A 29 -10.97 14.42 7.05
CA GLY A 29 -10.56 15.73 6.54
C GLY A 29 -9.22 15.69 5.78
N PRO A 30 -8.73 16.84 5.25
CA PRO A 30 -7.51 16.92 4.43
C PRO A 30 -6.26 16.35 5.12
N TRP A 31 -6.07 16.64 6.41
CA TRP A 31 -4.94 16.13 7.18
C TRP A 31 -4.99 14.62 7.39
N SER A 32 -6.18 14.08 7.67
CA SER A 32 -6.38 12.63 7.81
C SER A 32 -6.13 11.91 6.49
N ALA A 33 -6.59 12.48 5.37
CA ALA A 33 -6.33 11.94 4.04
C ALA A 33 -4.83 11.96 3.68
N THR A 34 -4.13 13.06 4.00
CA THR A 34 -2.67 13.15 3.80
C THR A 34 -1.92 12.16 4.69
N ALA A 35 -2.32 12.05 5.98
CA ALA A 35 -1.75 11.07 6.89
C ALA A 35 -2.00 9.63 6.44
N LEU A 36 -3.12 9.36 5.78
CA LEU A 36 -3.40 8.05 5.19
C LEU A 36 -2.41 7.72 4.07
N VAL A 37 -2.14 8.66 3.15
CA VAL A 37 -1.15 8.47 2.07
C VAL A 37 0.25 8.28 2.66
N VAL A 38 0.73 9.25 3.48
CA VAL A 38 2.06 9.18 4.12
C VAL A 38 2.18 7.91 4.94
N GLY A 39 1.14 7.59 5.71
CA GLY A 39 1.10 6.42 6.57
C GLY A 39 1.11 5.09 5.82
N SER A 40 0.52 5.03 4.62
CA SER A 40 0.53 3.83 3.78
C SER A 40 1.87 3.64 3.06
N MET A 41 2.52 4.73 2.64
CA MET A 41 3.81 4.69 1.96
C MET A 41 4.97 4.41 2.92
N ILE A 42 4.99 5.06 4.10
CA ILE A 42 6.04 4.85 5.08
C ILE A 42 5.73 3.59 5.90
N GLY A 43 6.38 2.52 5.54
CA GLY A 43 6.23 1.21 6.16
C GLY A 43 7.56 0.47 6.18
N SER A 44 7.53 -0.82 5.89
CA SER A 44 8.70 -1.70 5.84
C SER A 44 9.74 -1.29 4.78
N GLY A 45 9.31 -0.63 3.70
CA GLY A 45 10.19 -0.27 2.58
C GLY A 45 11.38 0.57 3.03
N VAL A 46 11.15 1.62 3.78
CA VAL A 46 12.23 2.51 4.22
C VAL A 46 13.22 1.81 5.17
N PHE A 47 12.76 0.83 5.95
CA PHE A 47 13.58 0.20 6.98
C PHE A 47 14.41 -0.99 6.48
N LEU A 48 13.89 -1.80 5.55
CA LEU A 48 14.56 -3.02 5.08
C LEU A 48 15.02 -2.96 3.62
N LEU A 49 14.46 -2.07 2.80
CA LEU A 49 14.82 -1.91 1.38
C LEU A 49 16.32 -1.62 1.16
N PRO A 50 17.05 -0.89 2.04
CA PRO A 50 18.49 -0.70 1.85
C PRO A 50 19.27 -2.00 1.72
N ALA A 51 18.89 -3.06 2.46
CA ALA A 51 19.50 -4.39 2.34
C ALA A 51 19.29 -4.98 0.95
N SER A 52 18.06 -4.89 0.39
CA SER A 52 17.75 -5.37 -0.96
C SER A 52 18.50 -4.58 -2.05
N LEU A 53 18.82 -3.32 -1.81
CA LEU A 53 19.53 -2.44 -2.75
C LEU A 53 21.06 -2.51 -2.62
N ALA A 54 21.59 -3.13 -1.57
CA ALA A 54 23.03 -3.17 -1.30
C ALA A 54 23.85 -3.72 -2.46
N SER A 55 23.29 -4.70 -3.19
CA SER A 55 23.94 -5.35 -4.33
C SER A 55 23.99 -4.49 -5.60
N TYR A 56 23.35 -3.33 -5.64
CA TYR A 56 23.26 -2.48 -6.84
C TYR A 56 24.16 -1.23 -6.78
N GLY A 57 24.62 -0.82 -5.60
CA GLY A 57 25.49 0.33 -5.45
C GLY A 57 24.85 1.64 -5.91
N GLY A 58 25.59 2.46 -6.68
CA GLY A 58 25.12 3.75 -7.21
C GLY A 58 23.95 3.67 -8.16
N VAL A 59 23.70 2.52 -8.80
CA VAL A 59 22.51 2.31 -9.67
C VAL A 59 21.21 2.52 -8.91
N SER A 60 21.21 2.29 -7.60
CA SER A 60 20.03 2.57 -6.75
C SER A 60 19.59 4.04 -6.82
N LEU A 61 20.49 4.99 -7.03
CA LEU A 61 20.18 6.41 -7.18
C LEU A 61 19.41 6.69 -8.49
N LEU A 62 19.78 5.98 -9.60
CA LEU A 62 19.00 6.05 -10.84
C LEU A 62 17.61 5.44 -10.63
N GLY A 63 17.54 4.31 -9.92
CA GLY A 63 16.27 3.71 -9.53
C GLY A 63 15.36 4.70 -8.81
N TRP A 64 15.89 5.44 -7.83
CA TRP A 64 15.13 6.46 -7.10
C TRP A 64 14.69 7.64 -7.98
N ALA A 65 15.57 8.17 -8.83
CA ALA A 65 15.25 9.29 -9.70
C ALA A 65 14.10 8.95 -10.67
N ILE A 66 14.17 7.78 -11.31
CA ILE A 66 13.14 7.28 -12.22
C ILE A 66 11.84 7.01 -11.46
N THR A 67 11.92 6.33 -10.31
CA THR A 67 10.73 5.91 -9.57
C THR A 67 10.01 7.08 -8.92
N LEU A 68 10.73 8.06 -8.36
CA LEU A 68 10.10 9.24 -7.78
C LEU A 68 9.34 10.06 -8.83
N SER A 69 9.94 10.25 -10.01
CA SER A 69 9.27 10.94 -11.12
C SER A 69 8.05 10.17 -11.63
N GLY A 70 8.16 8.84 -11.77
CA GLY A 70 7.06 7.97 -12.14
C GLY A 70 5.93 7.94 -11.11
N ALA A 71 6.26 7.86 -9.82
CA ALA A 71 5.28 7.88 -8.73
C ALA A 71 4.54 9.22 -8.65
N LEU A 72 5.20 10.35 -8.85
CA LEU A 72 4.54 11.66 -8.93
C LEU A 72 3.60 11.75 -10.13
N ALA A 73 3.98 11.19 -11.28
CA ALA A 73 3.11 11.13 -12.46
C ALA A 73 1.89 10.23 -12.21
N LEU A 74 2.07 9.09 -11.54
CA LEU A 74 0.97 8.23 -11.08
C LEU A 74 0.06 8.97 -10.10
N ALA A 75 0.63 9.62 -9.08
CA ALA A 75 -0.13 10.40 -8.11
C ALA A 75 -1.00 11.48 -8.77
N LEU A 76 -0.44 12.22 -9.74
CA LEU A 76 -1.18 13.20 -10.54
C LEU A 76 -2.29 12.56 -11.37
N THR A 77 -2.04 11.38 -11.94
CA THR A 77 -3.03 10.66 -12.75
C THR A 77 -4.17 10.15 -11.88
N PHE A 78 -3.85 9.54 -10.73
CA PHE A 78 -4.86 9.03 -9.78
C PHE A 78 -5.64 10.17 -9.12
N ALA A 79 -4.99 11.29 -8.82
CA ALA A 79 -5.65 12.50 -8.34
C ALA A 79 -6.75 12.98 -9.32
N ARG A 80 -6.43 13.01 -10.62
CA ARG A 80 -7.39 13.39 -11.68
C ARG A 80 -8.51 12.37 -11.85
N LEU A 81 -8.20 11.07 -11.76
CA LEU A 81 -9.20 10.01 -11.81
C LEU A 81 -10.18 10.13 -10.63
N ALA A 82 -9.67 10.42 -9.43
CA ALA A 82 -10.49 10.61 -8.24
C ALA A 82 -11.38 11.85 -8.33
N MET A 83 -10.92 12.95 -8.97
CA MET A 83 -11.77 14.10 -9.26
C MET A 83 -12.90 13.77 -10.25
N ARG A 84 -12.60 12.96 -11.26
CA ARG A 84 -13.58 12.57 -12.28
C ARG A 84 -14.57 11.53 -11.79
N TRP A 85 -14.11 10.55 -11.01
CA TRP A 85 -14.89 9.44 -10.46
C TRP A 85 -14.64 9.32 -8.95
N PRO A 86 -15.27 10.19 -8.12
CA PRO A 86 -15.08 10.22 -6.67
C PRO A 86 -15.82 9.09 -5.97
N GLN A 87 -15.59 7.85 -6.42
CA GLN A 87 -16.23 6.63 -5.93
C GLN A 87 -15.27 5.82 -5.07
N THR A 88 -15.81 5.14 -4.05
CA THR A 88 -15.05 4.18 -3.24
C THR A 88 -14.55 3.01 -4.10
N GLY A 89 -13.33 2.55 -3.86
CA GLY A 89 -12.71 1.44 -4.57
C GLY A 89 -11.43 1.81 -5.33
N GLY A 90 -11.12 3.11 -5.45
CA GLY A 90 -9.87 3.59 -6.05
C GLY A 90 -9.58 2.98 -7.43
N PRO A 91 -8.41 2.33 -7.62
CA PRO A 91 -8.00 1.76 -8.91
C PRO A 91 -9.03 0.81 -9.53
N TYR A 92 -9.72 0.01 -8.70
CA TYR A 92 -10.80 -0.87 -9.14
C TYR A 92 -11.94 -0.08 -9.81
N ALA A 93 -12.45 0.94 -9.11
CA ALA A 93 -13.55 1.76 -9.63
C ALA A 93 -13.16 2.47 -10.92
N PHE A 94 -11.93 2.98 -11.02
CA PHE A 94 -11.42 3.64 -12.22
C PHE A 94 -11.35 2.68 -13.42
N ALA A 95 -10.82 1.47 -13.22
CA ALA A 95 -10.75 0.45 -14.27
C ALA A 95 -12.14 -0.01 -14.71
N ARG A 96 -13.07 -0.23 -13.77
CA ARG A 96 -14.45 -0.62 -14.07
C ARG A 96 -15.19 0.44 -14.87
N ASN A 97 -15.07 1.71 -14.49
CA ASN A 97 -15.71 2.82 -15.18
C ASN A 97 -15.14 3.05 -16.60
N ALA A 98 -13.86 2.80 -16.78
CA ALA A 98 -13.19 3.03 -18.07
C ALA A 98 -13.37 1.87 -19.05
N PHE A 99 -13.30 0.62 -18.57
CA PHE A 99 -13.15 -0.59 -19.40
C PHE A 99 -14.23 -1.66 -19.17
N GLY A 100 -15.10 -1.46 -18.16
CA GLY A 100 -16.18 -2.41 -17.84
C GLY A 100 -15.81 -3.43 -16.75
N GLU A 101 -16.70 -4.43 -16.56
CA GLU A 101 -16.66 -5.33 -15.41
C GLU A 101 -15.44 -6.28 -15.40
N ALA A 102 -15.11 -6.90 -16.54
CA ALA A 102 -14.03 -7.89 -16.58
C ALA A 102 -12.65 -7.27 -16.30
N PRO A 103 -12.22 -6.16 -16.94
CA PRO A 103 -11.00 -5.47 -16.56
C PRO A 103 -11.05 -4.92 -15.12
N GLY A 104 -12.20 -4.40 -14.69
CA GLY A 104 -12.40 -3.96 -13.30
C GLY A 104 -12.13 -5.09 -12.31
N PHE A 105 -12.72 -6.27 -12.55
CA PHE A 105 -12.47 -7.44 -11.71
C PHE A 105 -11.00 -7.82 -11.67
N MET A 106 -10.32 -7.87 -12.82
CA MET A 106 -8.89 -8.23 -12.87
C MET A 106 -8.02 -7.24 -12.10
N VAL A 107 -8.36 -5.95 -12.15
CA VAL A 107 -7.69 -4.91 -11.35
C VAL A 107 -7.96 -5.11 -9.86
N ALA A 108 -9.21 -5.36 -9.46
CA ALA A 108 -9.55 -5.64 -8.05
C ALA A 108 -8.81 -6.87 -7.52
N TRP A 109 -8.79 -7.94 -8.32
CA TRP A 109 -8.12 -9.19 -7.97
C TRP A 109 -6.62 -9.01 -7.83
N SER A 110 -5.96 -8.39 -8.82
CA SER A 110 -4.53 -8.10 -8.79
C SER A 110 -4.16 -7.21 -7.61
N TYR A 111 -4.95 -6.17 -7.33
CA TYR A 111 -4.70 -5.28 -6.22
C TYR A 111 -4.89 -6.00 -4.87
N TRP A 112 -5.86 -6.89 -4.75
CA TRP A 112 -6.01 -7.73 -3.57
C TRP A 112 -4.81 -8.67 -3.38
N VAL A 113 -4.33 -9.31 -4.45
CA VAL A 113 -3.09 -10.11 -4.42
C VAL A 113 -1.92 -9.27 -3.94
N SER A 114 -1.76 -8.05 -4.45
CA SER A 114 -0.67 -7.17 -4.03
C SER A 114 -0.72 -6.84 -2.55
N ILE A 115 -1.92 -6.57 -2.00
CA ILE A 115 -2.08 -6.16 -0.61
C ILE A 115 -1.76 -7.29 0.37
N TRP A 116 -2.24 -8.52 0.16
CA TRP A 116 -1.89 -9.60 1.09
C TRP A 116 -0.43 -10.04 0.95
N SER A 117 0.19 -9.92 -0.25
CA SER A 117 1.63 -10.11 -0.42
C SER A 117 2.43 -9.02 0.30
N ALA A 118 1.95 -7.77 0.26
CA ALA A 118 2.49 -6.66 1.03
C ALA A 118 2.44 -6.93 2.54
N ASN A 119 1.33 -7.45 3.03
CA ASN A 119 1.19 -7.79 4.45
C ASN A 119 2.24 -8.82 4.90
N ALA A 120 2.55 -9.81 4.06
CA ALA A 120 3.64 -10.76 4.33
C ALA A 120 5.00 -10.05 4.42
N ALA A 121 5.33 -9.17 3.46
CA ALA A 121 6.57 -8.40 3.46
C ALA A 121 6.70 -7.50 4.71
N ILE A 122 5.64 -6.78 5.06
CA ILE A 122 5.65 -5.87 6.21
C ILE A 122 5.79 -6.66 7.52
N ALA A 123 5.12 -7.82 7.64
CA ALA A 123 5.25 -8.71 8.79
C ALA A 123 6.69 -9.23 8.96
N VAL A 124 7.36 -9.58 7.85
CA VAL A 124 8.77 -9.99 7.85
C VAL A 124 9.69 -8.84 8.30
N ALA A 125 9.47 -7.64 7.81
CA ALA A 125 10.24 -6.46 8.23
C ALA A 125 10.00 -6.10 9.71
N PHE A 126 8.77 -6.30 10.20
CA PHE A 126 8.46 -6.18 11.63
C PHE A 126 9.28 -7.17 12.47
N ALA A 127 9.31 -8.45 12.06
CA ALA A 127 10.12 -9.48 12.74
C ALA A 127 11.62 -9.13 12.71
N GLY A 128 12.15 -8.64 11.58
CA GLY A 128 13.54 -8.19 11.48
C GLY A 128 13.87 -7.04 12.45
N SER A 129 12.96 -6.05 12.53
CA SER A 129 13.11 -4.91 13.45
C SER A 129 13.05 -5.35 14.93
N LEU A 130 12.15 -6.28 15.28
CA LEU A 130 12.11 -6.88 16.61
C LEU A 130 13.34 -7.73 16.90
N GLY A 131 13.89 -8.42 15.91
CA GLY A 131 15.11 -9.19 16.04
C GLY A 131 16.34 -8.35 16.40
N ALA A 132 16.36 -7.09 15.94
CA ALA A 132 17.42 -6.13 16.35
C ALA A 132 17.33 -5.74 17.83
N LEU A 133 16.14 -5.83 18.45
CA LEU A 133 15.90 -5.57 19.87
C LEU A 133 16.02 -6.85 20.70
N PHE A 134 15.49 -7.94 20.17
CA PHE A 134 15.40 -9.24 20.85
C PHE A 134 15.87 -10.36 19.91
N PRO A 135 17.20 -10.57 19.77
CA PRO A 135 17.74 -11.55 18.80
C PRO A 135 17.18 -12.96 18.93
N ALA A 136 16.78 -13.37 20.14
CA ALA A 136 16.18 -14.68 20.40
C ALA A 136 14.87 -14.92 19.62
N LEU A 137 14.13 -13.86 19.25
CA LEU A 137 12.88 -13.97 18.51
C LEU A 137 13.08 -14.37 17.04
N VAL A 138 14.28 -14.15 16.50
CA VAL A 138 14.60 -14.44 15.09
C VAL A 138 15.80 -15.39 14.96
N ALA A 139 16.20 -16.05 16.03
CA ALA A 139 17.37 -16.94 16.08
C ALA A 139 17.28 -18.14 15.13
N THR A 140 16.09 -18.53 14.73
CA THR A 140 15.85 -19.59 13.73
C THR A 140 14.78 -19.12 12.73
N PRO A 141 14.78 -19.66 11.48
CA PRO A 141 13.75 -19.32 10.49
C PRO A 141 12.32 -19.51 11.00
N LEU A 142 12.09 -20.58 11.78
CA LEU A 142 10.77 -20.85 12.38
C LEU A 142 10.36 -19.76 13.39
N ARG A 143 11.28 -19.35 14.27
CA ARG A 143 10.99 -18.26 15.23
C ARG A 143 10.75 -16.93 14.51
N ALA A 144 11.57 -16.62 13.52
CA ALA A 144 11.41 -15.40 12.71
C ALA A 144 10.05 -15.38 12.00
N GLY A 145 9.66 -16.50 11.38
CA GLY A 145 8.34 -16.64 10.76
C GLY A 145 7.19 -16.55 11.77
N ALA A 146 7.32 -17.20 12.93
CA ALA A 146 6.33 -17.12 14.00
C ALA A 146 6.17 -15.68 14.52
N CYS A 147 7.28 -14.95 14.67
CA CYS A 147 7.29 -13.53 15.05
C CYS A 147 6.55 -12.66 13.99
N ALA A 148 6.82 -12.87 12.70
CA ALA A 148 6.13 -12.20 11.60
C ALA A 148 4.62 -12.47 11.63
N LEU A 149 4.23 -13.73 11.79
CA LEU A 149 2.82 -14.14 11.88
C LEU A 149 2.13 -13.57 13.11
N ALA A 150 2.81 -13.51 14.27
CA ALA A 150 2.27 -12.89 15.48
C ALA A 150 1.90 -11.40 15.24
N GLY A 151 2.79 -10.63 14.57
CA GLY A 151 2.52 -9.26 14.18
C GLY A 151 1.34 -9.13 13.23
N LEU A 152 1.27 -10.00 12.21
CA LEU A 152 0.17 -10.02 11.24
C LEU A 152 -1.19 -10.28 11.93
N TRP A 153 -1.27 -11.34 12.74
CA TRP A 153 -2.52 -11.72 13.40
C TRP A 153 -2.92 -10.77 14.54
N LEU A 154 -1.94 -10.10 15.18
CA LEU A 154 -2.23 -9.00 16.11
C LEU A 154 -2.95 -7.86 15.38
N CYS A 155 -2.42 -7.43 14.22
CA CYS A 155 -3.08 -6.39 13.42
C CYS A 155 -4.45 -6.86 12.88
N ALA A 156 -4.58 -8.12 12.48
CA ALA A 156 -5.87 -8.68 12.08
C ALA A 156 -6.88 -8.62 13.24
N ALA A 157 -6.49 -9.02 14.44
CA ALA A 157 -7.33 -8.96 15.64
C ALA A 157 -7.75 -7.52 15.97
N ILE A 158 -6.83 -6.54 15.89
CA ILE A 158 -7.15 -5.12 16.10
C ILE A 158 -8.19 -4.65 15.08
N ASN A 159 -8.04 -5.02 13.81
CA ASN A 159 -8.99 -4.67 12.76
C ASN A 159 -10.37 -5.31 12.96
N LEU A 160 -10.44 -6.49 13.58
CA LEU A 160 -11.70 -7.14 13.96
C LEU A 160 -12.43 -6.42 15.10
N LEU A 161 -11.75 -5.56 15.89
CA LEU A 161 -12.39 -4.71 16.89
C LEU A 161 -13.19 -3.55 16.27
N GLY A 162 -12.97 -3.23 14.99
CA GLY A 162 -13.72 -2.27 14.21
C GLY A 162 -12.88 -1.21 13.53
N LEU A 163 -13.38 -0.66 12.42
CA LEU A 163 -12.70 0.32 11.57
C LEU A 163 -12.34 1.62 12.28
N ARG A 164 -13.15 2.03 13.27
CA ARG A 164 -12.92 3.28 14.02
C ARG A 164 -11.64 3.22 14.85
N GLU A 165 -11.43 2.12 15.54
CA GLU A 165 -10.24 1.93 16.39
C GLU A 165 -8.97 1.72 15.54
N ALA A 166 -9.09 0.95 14.46
CA ALA A 166 -8.02 0.80 13.48
C ALA A 166 -7.59 2.14 12.86
N GLY A 167 -8.56 3.01 12.53
CA GLY A 167 -8.31 4.35 11.99
C GLY A 167 -7.64 5.32 12.98
N ARG A 168 -8.04 5.31 14.25
CA ARG A 168 -7.40 6.11 15.31
C ARG A 168 -5.95 5.69 15.52
N MET A 169 -5.72 4.38 15.62
CA MET A 169 -4.37 3.82 15.72
C MET A 169 -3.51 4.23 14.53
N GLN A 170 -4.07 4.24 13.31
CA GLN A 170 -3.34 4.63 12.10
C GLN A 170 -2.79 6.06 12.17
N ILE A 171 -3.56 7.04 12.65
CA ILE A 171 -3.11 8.44 12.76
C ILE A 171 -1.94 8.54 13.75
N VAL A 172 -2.10 7.99 14.94
CA VAL A 172 -1.05 8.02 15.99
C VAL A 172 0.24 7.38 15.47
N LEU A 173 0.13 6.19 14.88
CA LEU A 173 1.27 5.47 14.35
C LEU A 173 1.91 6.19 13.14
N THR A 174 1.12 6.93 12.35
CA THR A 174 1.69 7.72 11.23
C THR A 174 2.57 8.86 11.72
N VAL A 175 2.14 9.61 12.73
CA VAL A 175 2.95 10.67 13.33
C VAL A 175 4.20 10.08 13.99
N LEU A 176 4.02 9.01 14.76
CA LEU A 176 5.10 8.36 15.51
C LEU A 176 6.18 7.77 14.61
N LYS A 177 5.86 7.38 13.37
CA LYS A 177 6.82 6.85 12.41
C LYS A 177 7.44 7.90 11.50
N PHE A 178 6.67 8.92 11.10
CA PHE A 178 7.13 9.94 10.16
C PHE A 178 8.17 10.87 10.78
N VAL A 179 7.93 11.37 12.00
CA VAL A 179 8.80 12.34 12.64
C VAL A 179 10.21 11.79 12.90
N PRO A 180 10.39 10.60 13.53
CA PRO A 180 11.73 10.04 13.70
C PRO A 180 12.41 9.70 12.37
N LEU A 181 11.67 9.24 11.36
CA LEU A 181 12.23 8.97 10.04
C LEU A 181 12.74 10.24 9.37
N ALA A 182 11.97 11.33 9.40
CA ALA A 182 12.36 12.60 8.80
C ALA A 182 13.58 13.20 9.52
N LEU A 183 13.65 13.08 10.85
CA LEU A 183 14.80 13.50 11.62
C LEU A 183 16.04 12.65 11.28
N PHE A 184 15.89 11.33 11.25
CA PHE A 184 16.98 10.44 10.84
C PHE A 184 17.47 10.80 9.44
N ALA A 185 16.58 10.89 8.46
CA ALA A 185 16.92 11.19 7.08
C ALA A 185 17.63 12.55 6.94
N GLY A 186 17.11 13.59 7.61
CA GLY A 186 17.65 14.94 7.55
C GLY A 186 19.05 15.08 8.18
N ILE A 187 19.36 14.26 9.18
CA ILE A 187 20.66 14.28 9.84
C ILE A 187 21.62 13.28 9.18
N ALA A 188 21.19 12.04 8.94
CA ALA A 188 22.05 10.97 8.44
C ALA A 188 22.59 11.24 7.02
N ILE A 189 21.87 12.01 6.19
CA ILE A 189 22.28 12.34 4.82
C ILE A 189 23.63 13.07 4.77
N TRP A 190 23.98 13.81 5.82
CA TRP A 190 25.23 14.55 5.91
C TRP A 190 26.46 13.67 6.21
N PHE A 191 26.24 12.41 6.59
CA PHE A 191 27.28 11.43 6.90
C PHE A 191 27.47 10.40 5.76
N VAL A 192 26.88 10.66 4.60
CA VAL A 192 26.98 9.79 3.43
C VAL A 192 28.42 9.83 2.88
N GLU A 193 29.02 8.67 2.75
CA GLU A 193 30.32 8.48 2.09
C GLU A 193 30.12 8.11 0.61
N PRO A 194 30.50 8.97 -0.34
CA PRO A 194 30.34 8.68 -1.79
C PRO A 194 31.03 7.38 -2.23
N ALA A 195 32.09 6.96 -1.55
CA ALA A 195 32.79 5.71 -1.81
C ALA A 195 31.90 4.48 -1.62
N GLN A 196 30.86 4.56 -0.76
CA GLN A 196 29.89 3.48 -0.54
C GLN A 196 28.99 3.22 -1.76
N PHE A 197 28.99 4.07 -2.77
CA PHE A 197 28.27 3.87 -4.03
C PHE A 197 29.16 3.30 -5.15
N GLN A 198 30.43 3.02 -4.84
CA GLN A 198 31.37 2.44 -5.79
C GLN A 198 31.58 0.92 -5.55
N PRO A 199 31.75 0.12 -6.62
CA PRO A 199 31.56 0.50 -8.01
C PRO A 199 30.11 0.91 -8.28
N PHE A 200 29.88 1.80 -9.25
CA PHE A 200 28.55 2.36 -9.51
C PHE A 200 27.49 1.27 -9.77
N ASN A 201 27.84 0.24 -10.54
CA ASN A 201 27.06 -0.99 -10.68
C ASN A 201 27.79 -2.14 -9.96
N ARG A 202 27.27 -2.57 -8.83
CA ARG A 202 27.78 -3.73 -8.07
C ARG A 202 27.15 -5.05 -8.48
N SER A 203 26.04 -5.02 -9.23
CA SER A 203 25.39 -6.23 -9.70
C SER A 203 26.22 -6.87 -10.82
N ALA A 204 26.03 -8.17 -11.03
CA ALA A 204 26.62 -8.86 -12.18
C ALA A 204 25.86 -8.57 -13.49
N GLU A 205 24.80 -7.76 -13.44
CA GLU A 205 23.91 -7.46 -14.55
C GLU A 205 24.39 -6.24 -15.35
N SER A 206 23.87 -6.09 -16.58
CA SER A 206 24.05 -4.87 -17.34
C SER A 206 23.42 -3.67 -16.66
N LEU A 207 23.92 -2.46 -16.90
CA LEU A 207 23.38 -1.24 -16.30
C LEU A 207 21.86 -1.05 -16.53
N PRO A 208 21.28 -1.31 -17.71
CA PRO A 208 19.83 -1.26 -17.89
C PRO A 208 19.08 -2.30 -17.03
N ALA A 209 19.55 -3.55 -16.97
CA ALA A 209 18.91 -4.60 -16.17
C ALA A 209 18.96 -4.28 -14.69
N ALA A 210 20.10 -3.85 -14.17
CA ALA A 210 20.26 -3.41 -12.78
C ALA A 210 19.36 -2.20 -12.46
N THR A 211 19.21 -1.26 -13.40
CA THR A 211 18.31 -0.11 -13.24
C THR A 211 16.84 -0.54 -13.18
N HIS A 212 16.42 -1.47 -14.05
CA HIS A 212 15.07 -2.04 -14.01
C HIS A 212 14.78 -2.69 -12.66
N ALA A 213 15.71 -3.52 -12.17
CA ALA A 213 15.57 -4.18 -10.88
C ALA A 213 15.47 -3.17 -9.72
N CYS A 214 16.32 -2.14 -9.73
CA CYS A 214 16.23 -1.06 -8.74
C CYS A 214 14.89 -0.33 -8.80
N VAL A 215 14.37 0.00 -9.99
CA VAL A 215 13.07 0.68 -10.15
C VAL A 215 11.94 -0.16 -9.55
N ALA A 216 11.91 -1.47 -9.79
CA ALA A 216 10.89 -2.36 -9.21
C ALA A 216 11.00 -2.45 -7.68
N LEU A 217 12.23 -2.53 -7.14
CA LEU A 217 12.48 -2.58 -5.70
C LEU A 217 12.06 -1.28 -5.01
N VAL A 218 12.49 -0.11 -5.53
CA VAL A 218 12.21 1.17 -4.89
C VAL A 218 10.77 1.63 -5.05
N LEU A 219 10.06 1.16 -6.09
CA LEU A 219 8.63 1.42 -6.24
C LEU A 219 7.83 0.89 -5.04
N TRP A 220 8.24 -0.23 -4.46
CA TRP A 220 7.64 -0.75 -3.24
C TRP A 220 7.49 0.30 -2.14
N ALA A 221 8.53 1.09 -1.91
CA ALA A 221 8.54 2.12 -0.87
C ALA A 221 7.62 3.32 -1.17
N LEU A 222 7.11 3.41 -2.40
CA LEU A 222 6.18 4.44 -2.85
C LEU A 222 4.78 3.90 -3.14
N LEU A 223 4.52 2.60 -2.90
CA LEU A 223 3.17 2.03 -2.95
C LEU A 223 2.31 2.63 -1.83
N GLY A 224 1.03 2.83 -2.12
CA GLY A 224 0.10 3.50 -1.22
C GLY A 224 -0.15 4.96 -1.57
N LEU A 225 0.47 5.48 -2.64
CA LEU A 225 0.16 6.82 -3.18
C LEU A 225 -1.33 6.97 -3.53
N GLU A 226 -1.99 5.87 -3.89
CA GLU A 226 -3.43 5.78 -4.19
C GLU A 226 -4.31 5.63 -2.94
N ALA A 227 -3.76 5.46 -1.74
CA ALA A 227 -4.49 5.09 -0.53
C ALA A 227 -5.67 6.01 -0.23
N ALA A 228 -5.54 7.32 -0.47
CA ALA A 228 -6.64 8.27 -0.29
C ALA A 228 -7.79 8.07 -1.31
N THR A 229 -7.56 7.44 -2.45
CA THR A 229 -8.62 7.21 -3.46
C THR A 229 -9.54 6.05 -3.09
N VAL A 230 -9.10 5.14 -2.22
CA VAL A 230 -9.86 3.94 -1.84
C VAL A 230 -11.09 4.30 -0.99
N PRO A 231 -10.98 5.07 0.11
CA PRO A 231 -12.12 5.47 0.92
C PRO A 231 -12.76 6.79 0.47
N ALA A 232 -12.80 7.09 -0.84
CA ALA A 232 -13.26 8.37 -1.36
C ALA A 232 -14.65 8.80 -0.80
N GLY A 233 -15.55 7.85 -0.55
CA GLY A 233 -16.86 8.11 0.05
C GLY A 233 -16.81 8.65 1.47
N ALA A 234 -15.74 8.37 2.22
CA ALA A 234 -15.55 8.82 3.61
C ALA A 234 -14.73 10.12 3.73
N ILE A 235 -14.26 10.69 2.62
CA ILE A 235 -13.42 11.90 2.60
C ILE A 235 -14.30 13.13 2.40
N ASP A 236 -14.06 14.17 3.21
CA ASP A 236 -14.71 15.47 3.06
C ASP A 236 -14.16 16.21 1.82
N ASP A 237 -15.06 16.77 1.01
CA ASP A 237 -14.75 17.36 -0.31
C ASP A 237 -13.73 16.54 -1.10
N PRO A 238 -14.07 15.28 -1.51
CA PRO A 238 -13.11 14.36 -2.08
C PRO A 238 -12.47 14.89 -3.37
N ALA A 239 -13.17 15.74 -4.13
CA ALA A 239 -12.66 16.34 -5.36
C ALA A 239 -11.47 17.28 -5.14
N ARG A 240 -11.37 17.93 -3.98
CA ARG A 240 -10.26 18.80 -3.61
C ARG A 240 -9.26 18.12 -2.66
N THR A 241 -9.78 17.35 -1.71
CA THR A 241 -8.97 16.74 -0.65
C THR A 241 -8.09 15.61 -1.18
N ILE A 242 -8.64 14.69 -1.99
CA ILE A 242 -7.88 13.55 -2.50
C ILE A 242 -6.68 13.98 -3.36
N PRO A 243 -6.81 14.91 -4.34
CA PRO A 243 -5.66 15.34 -5.13
C PRO A 243 -4.54 15.97 -4.29
N ARG A 244 -4.91 16.82 -3.32
CA ARG A 244 -3.93 17.47 -2.44
C ARG A 244 -3.24 16.47 -1.53
N ALA A 245 -4.01 15.57 -0.91
CA ALA A 245 -3.48 14.54 -0.04
C ALA A 245 -2.55 13.57 -0.78
N THR A 246 -2.95 13.13 -1.97
CA THR A 246 -2.17 12.22 -2.81
C THR A 246 -0.84 12.86 -3.23
N LEU A 247 -0.86 14.09 -3.74
CA LEU A 247 0.36 14.77 -4.19
C LEU A 247 1.28 15.16 -3.03
N ALA A 248 0.74 15.81 -2.00
CA ALA A 248 1.54 16.23 -0.85
C ALA A 248 2.08 15.02 -0.08
N GLY A 249 1.24 14.00 0.13
CA GLY A 249 1.62 12.77 0.81
C GLY A 249 2.71 12.02 0.06
N THR A 250 2.57 11.87 -1.28
CA THR A 250 3.57 11.20 -2.12
C THR A 250 4.90 11.97 -2.12
N ALA A 251 4.87 13.29 -2.22
CA ALA A 251 6.08 14.10 -2.20
C ALA A 251 6.79 14.01 -0.84
N LEU A 252 6.06 14.21 0.27
CA LEU A 252 6.62 14.16 1.63
C LEU A 252 7.20 12.77 1.95
N ALA A 253 6.42 11.72 1.75
CA ALA A 253 6.87 10.36 2.02
C ALA A 253 8.00 9.93 1.08
N GLY A 254 7.90 10.28 -0.22
CA GLY A 254 8.91 9.95 -1.22
C GLY A 254 10.25 10.60 -0.90
N ILE A 255 10.29 11.90 -0.65
CA ILE A 255 11.54 12.62 -0.32
C ILE A 255 12.15 12.05 0.98
N ALA A 256 11.35 11.88 2.05
CA ALA A 256 11.86 11.33 3.30
C ALA A 256 12.45 9.93 3.11
N THR A 257 11.78 9.07 2.32
CA THR A 257 12.24 7.71 2.06
C THR A 257 13.51 7.68 1.21
N VAL A 258 13.57 8.47 0.13
CA VAL A 258 14.79 8.59 -0.70
C VAL A 258 15.99 9.01 0.12
N LEU A 259 15.84 10.06 0.93
CA LEU A 259 16.93 10.56 1.78
C LEU A 259 17.37 9.51 2.81
N ALA A 260 16.40 8.87 3.49
CA ALA A 260 16.70 7.86 4.51
C ALA A 260 17.43 6.64 3.93
N VAL A 261 16.90 6.07 2.83
CA VAL A 261 17.49 4.87 2.19
C VAL A 261 18.87 5.20 1.59
N THR A 262 19.01 6.34 0.95
CA THR A 262 20.30 6.81 0.41
C THR A 262 21.33 6.99 1.52
N ALA A 263 20.93 7.59 2.65
CA ALA A 263 21.81 7.74 3.81
C ALA A 263 22.28 6.38 4.36
N VAL A 264 21.37 5.42 4.51
CA VAL A 264 21.73 4.07 5.00
C VAL A 264 22.72 3.38 4.06
N ILE A 265 22.50 3.43 2.74
CA ILE A 265 23.42 2.85 1.75
C ILE A 265 24.78 3.55 1.76
N GLY A 266 24.80 4.86 2.01
CA GLY A 266 26.03 5.65 2.06
C GLY A 266 26.80 5.56 3.38
N ILE A 267 26.22 4.95 4.43
CA ILE A 267 26.84 4.81 5.77
C ILE A 267 27.26 3.36 6.01
N VAL A 268 26.40 2.40 5.72
CA VAL A 268 26.66 0.99 6.04
C VAL A 268 27.39 0.30 4.90
N PRO A 269 28.55 -0.36 5.15
CA PRO A 269 29.26 -1.12 4.13
C PRO A 269 28.36 -2.18 3.47
N ALA A 270 28.41 -2.28 2.15
CA ALA A 270 27.52 -3.14 1.37
C ALA A 270 27.59 -4.63 1.78
N ALA A 271 28.76 -5.11 2.20
CA ALA A 271 28.94 -6.49 2.67
C ALA A 271 28.13 -6.79 3.92
N GLN A 272 28.01 -5.82 4.83
CA GLN A 272 27.18 -5.92 6.04
C GLN A 272 25.71 -5.67 5.70
N LEU A 273 25.45 -4.68 4.84
CA LEU A 273 24.10 -4.20 4.53
C LEU A 273 23.23 -5.27 3.87
N LYS A 274 23.79 -6.09 2.95
CA LYS A 274 23.03 -7.12 2.20
C LYS A 274 22.37 -8.19 3.09
N ASP A 275 22.94 -8.45 4.24
CA ASP A 275 22.46 -9.46 5.19
C ASP A 275 21.76 -8.83 6.42
N SER A 276 21.71 -7.50 6.48
CA SER A 276 21.11 -6.78 7.59
C SER A 276 19.60 -6.90 7.61
N THR A 277 19.05 -7.35 8.73
CA THR A 277 17.60 -7.39 8.98
C THR A 277 17.04 -6.09 9.57
N ALA A 278 17.92 -5.14 9.93
CA ALA A 278 17.57 -3.83 10.46
C ALA A 278 18.55 -2.72 9.98
N PRO A 279 18.67 -2.50 8.65
CA PRO A 279 19.68 -1.61 8.04
C PRO A 279 19.74 -0.21 8.63
N MET A 280 18.59 0.39 8.90
CA MET A 280 18.50 1.74 9.45
C MET A 280 18.99 1.81 10.90
N ALA A 281 18.71 0.77 11.70
CA ALA A 281 19.21 0.66 13.05
C ALA A 281 20.74 0.45 13.07
N ASP A 282 21.28 -0.29 12.11
CA ASP A 282 22.72 -0.46 11.96
C ASP A 282 23.40 0.86 11.58
N ALA A 283 22.85 1.62 10.65
CA ALA A 283 23.34 2.95 10.31
C ALA A 283 23.32 3.89 11.53
N ALA A 284 22.22 3.91 12.28
CA ALA A 284 22.11 4.71 13.50
C ALA A 284 23.14 4.28 14.58
N ARG A 285 23.38 2.97 14.72
CA ARG A 285 24.39 2.43 15.65
C ARG A 285 25.79 2.86 15.27
N MET A 286 26.11 2.87 13.99
CA MET A 286 27.42 3.32 13.49
C MET A 286 27.63 4.81 13.73
N LEU A 287 26.60 5.65 13.55
CA LEU A 287 26.70 7.10 13.71
C LEU A 287 26.71 7.56 15.17
N TRP A 288 25.83 6.98 15.98
CA TRP A 288 25.52 7.53 17.32
C TRP A 288 25.59 6.50 18.45
N GLY A 289 26.04 5.28 18.14
CA GLY A 289 26.24 4.21 19.13
C GLY A 289 25.00 3.37 19.42
N GLY A 290 25.12 2.44 20.37
CA GLY A 290 24.15 1.38 20.62
C GLY A 290 22.73 1.88 20.95
N TRP A 291 22.62 2.97 21.72
CA TRP A 291 21.33 3.55 22.09
C TRP A 291 20.49 3.99 20.87
N ALA A 292 21.18 4.60 19.88
CA ALA A 292 20.51 5.07 18.67
C ALA A 292 20.02 3.90 17.80
N GLY A 293 20.82 2.81 17.72
CA GLY A 293 20.40 1.58 17.07
C GLY A 293 19.12 1.01 17.69
N ILE A 294 19.05 0.96 19.04
CA ILE A 294 17.85 0.50 19.77
C ILE A 294 16.66 1.43 19.50
N ALA A 295 16.86 2.74 19.56
CA ALA A 295 15.79 3.71 19.32
C ALA A 295 15.23 3.58 17.91
N ILE A 296 16.07 3.49 16.88
CA ILE A 296 15.63 3.34 15.48
C ILE A 296 15.00 1.96 15.25
N ALA A 297 15.50 0.87 15.83
CA ALA A 297 14.87 -0.44 15.73
C ALA A 297 13.46 -0.44 16.34
N THR A 298 13.27 0.26 17.46
CA THR A 298 11.95 0.42 18.10
C THR A 298 11.00 1.21 17.19
N VAL A 299 11.45 2.33 16.63
CA VAL A 299 10.68 3.13 15.67
C VAL A 299 10.32 2.29 14.43
N ALA A 300 11.27 1.50 13.92
CA ALA A 300 11.03 0.62 12.77
C ALA A 300 9.98 -0.46 13.07
N ALA A 301 10.05 -1.12 14.22
CA ALA A 301 9.06 -2.11 14.64
C ALA A 301 7.66 -1.50 14.76
N VAL A 302 7.53 -0.35 15.43
CA VAL A 302 6.26 0.39 15.57
C VAL A 302 5.75 0.85 14.20
N SER A 303 6.64 1.31 13.32
CA SER A 303 6.31 1.74 11.97
C SER A 303 5.78 0.60 11.11
N CYS A 304 6.47 -0.56 11.14
CA CYS A 304 6.02 -1.76 10.42
C CYS A 304 4.65 -2.23 10.94
N LEU A 305 4.45 -2.24 12.26
CA LEU A 305 3.17 -2.61 12.86
C LEU A 305 2.04 -1.65 12.43
N GLY A 306 2.32 -0.35 12.40
CA GLY A 306 1.37 0.67 11.95
C GLY A 306 1.02 0.55 10.47
N ALA A 307 2.01 0.28 9.61
CA ALA A 307 1.77 0.01 8.19
C ALA A 307 0.96 -1.28 8.00
N LEU A 308 1.34 -2.34 8.71
CA LEU A 308 0.65 -3.63 8.65
C LEU A 308 -0.83 -3.50 9.06
N ASN A 309 -1.11 -2.74 10.15
CA ASN A 309 -2.48 -2.46 10.57
C ASN A 309 -3.31 -1.79 9.45
N GLY A 310 -2.76 -0.77 8.79
CA GLY A 310 -3.43 -0.08 7.68
C GLY A 310 -3.63 -0.97 6.45
N TRP A 311 -2.62 -1.74 6.06
CA TRP A 311 -2.71 -2.62 4.92
C TRP A 311 -3.60 -3.85 5.16
N VAL A 312 -3.67 -4.38 6.38
CA VAL A 312 -4.65 -5.41 6.78
C VAL A 312 -6.08 -4.87 6.65
N MET A 313 -6.33 -3.62 7.06
CA MET A 313 -7.63 -2.97 6.85
C MET A 313 -7.97 -2.86 5.35
N LEU A 314 -7.04 -2.38 4.53
CA LEU A 314 -7.23 -2.22 3.08
C LEU A 314 -7.43 -3.57 2.37
N SER A 315 -6.80 -4.65 2.84
CA SER A 315 -6.91 -5.99 2.24
C SER A 315 -8.34 -6.54 2.23
N ALA A 316 -9.20 -6.04 3.10
CA ALA A 316 -10.61 -6.43 3.16
C ALA A 316 -11.53 -5.47 2.39
N GLN A 317 -11.13 -4.20 2.19
CA GLN A 317 -11.98 -3.20 1.55
C GLN A 317 -12.11 -3.40 0.04
N ILE A 318 -11.06 -3.85 -0.62
CA ILE A 318 -11.09 -4.09 -2.07
C ILE A 318 -12.01 -5.28 -2.42
N PRO A 319 -11.86 -6.47 -1.79
CA PRO A 319 -12.80 -7.56 -1.99
C PRO A 319 -14.24 -7.20 -1.59
N LEU A 320 -14.43 -6.41 -0.53
CA LEU A 320 -15.77 -5.93 -0.13
C LEU A 320 -16.42 -5.12 -1.25
N ALA A 321 -15.69 -4.16 -1.84
CA ALA A 321 -16.21 -3.34 -2.93
C ALA A 321 -16.57 -4.20 -4.14
N ALA A 322 -15.68 -5.09 -4.58
CA ALA A 322 -15.93 -6.00 -5.70
C ALA A 322 -17.09 -6.99 -5.43
N ALA A 323 -17.26 -7.46 -4.19
CA ALA A 323 -18.35 -8.34 -3.81
C ALA A 323 -19.72 -7.63 -3.74
N ARG A 324 -19.75 -6.36 -3.32
CA ARG A 324 -20.95 -5.52 -3.38
C ARG A 324 -21.43 -5.32 -4.81
N ASP A 325 -20.51 -5.22 -5.75
CA ASP A 325 -20.80 -5.19 -7.18
C ASP A 325 -21.08 -6.60 -7.76
N GLY A 326 -21.09 -7.64 -6.90
CA GLY A 326 -21.36 -9.04 -7.25
C GLY A 326 -20.22 -9.71 -8.04
N LEU A 327 -19.03 -9.13 -8.10
CA LEU A 327 -17.88 -9.69 -8.83
C LEU A 327 -17.10 -10.72 -7.99
N LEU A 328 -17.28 -10.73 -6.67
CA LEU A 328 -16.71 -11.72 -5.74
C LEU A 328 -17.82 -12.40 -4.92
N PRO A 329 -17.52 -13.54 -4.27
CA PRO A 329 -18.49 -14.27 -3.44
C PRO A 329 -19.12 -13.39 -2.36
N ARG A 330 -20.41 -13.60 -2.08
CA ARG A 330 -21.19 -12.84 -1.08
C ARG A 330 -20.57 -12.84 0.30
N ALA A 331 -19.72 -13.82 0.65
CA ALA A 331 -19.01 -13.86 1.92
C ALA A 331 -18.13 -12.60 2.14
N PHE A 332 -17.50 -12.09 1.08
CA PHE A 332 -16.71 -10.86 1.13
C PHE A 332 -17.55 -9.59 1.29
N ALA A 333 -18.84 -9.62 0.91
CA ALA A 333 -19.76 -8.49 1.07
C ALA A 333 -20.34 -8.38 2.49
N ARG A 334 -20.22 -9.47 3.29
CA ARG A 334 -20.77 -9.49 4.67
C ARG A 334 -19.91 -8.65 5.59
N GLN A 335 -20.57 -7.85 6.40
CA GLN A 335 -19.99 -7.06 7.47
C GLN A 335 -20.66 -7.42 8.79
N ASP A 336 -19.91 -7.35 9.88
CA ASP A 336 -20.47 -7.50 11.23
C ASP A 336 -21.29 -6.28 11.65
N ALA A 337 -21.84 -6.29 12.87
CA ALA A 337 -22.62 -5.18 13.45
C ALA A 337 -21.83 -3.85 13.56
N ARG A 338 -20.49 -3.91 13.45
CA ARG A 338 -19.59 -2.75 13.50
C ARG A 338 -19.18 -2.26 12.10
N GLY A 339 -19.72 -2.88 11.04
CA GLY A 339 -19.33 -2.59 9.66
C GLY A 339 -18.00 -3.19 9.23
N THR A 340 -17.47 -4.18 9.95
CA THR A 340 -16.17 -4.80 9.68
C THR A 340 -16.31 -5.97 8.70
N PRO A 341 -15.56 -6.03 7.61
CA PRO A 341 -15.58 -7.14 6.65
C PRO A 341 -14.71 -8.31 7.14
N VAL A 342 -15.18 -9.02 8.16
CA VAL A 342 -14.46 -10.07 8.90
C VAL A 342 -13.87 -11.13 7.98
N PHE A 343 -14.67 -11.63 7.01
CA PHE A 343 -14.20 -12.67 6.09
C PHE A 343 -13.03 -12.19 5.21
N GLY A 344 -13.08 -10.94 4.74
CA GLY A 344 -12.00 -10.35 3.93
C GLY A 344 -10.69 -10.21 4.72
N ILE A 345 -10.75 -9.75 5.98
CA ILE A 345 -9.58 -9.66 6.87
C ILE A 345 -8.99 -11.06 7.08
N PHE A 346 -9.82 -12.04 7.45
CA PHE A 346 -9.37 -13.40 7.74
C PHE A 346 -8.74 -14.07 6.49
N ALA A 347 -9.43 -14.05 5.35
CA ALA A 347 -8.94 -14.65 4.12
C ALA A 347 -7.60 -14.05 3.67
N SER A 348 -7.46 -12.72 3.71
CA SER A 348 -6.23 -12.04 3.34
C SER A 348 -5.08 -12.36 4.30
N SER A 349 -5.37 -12.44 5.62
CA SER A 349 -4.37 -12.79 6.63
C SER A 349 -3.91 -14.25 6.49
N VAL A 350 -4.82 -15.17 6.15
CA VAL A 350 -4.46 -16.57 5.85
C VAL A 350 -3.56 -16.65 4.62
N LEU A 351 -3.89 -15.95 3.52
CA LEU A 351 -3.07 -15.94 2.30
C LEU A 351 -1.67 -15.37 2.57
N ALA A 352 -1.58 -14.26 3.32
CA ALA A 352 -0.30 -13.70 3.75
C ALA A 352 0.49 -14.70 4.62
N SER A 353 -0.18 -15.41 5.52
CA SER A 353 0.44 -16.44 6.37
C SER A 353 0.97 -17.60 5.55
N LEU A 354 0.23 -18.05 4.53
CA LEU A 354 0.67 -19.10 3.61
C LEU A 354 1.91 -18.66 2.83
N LEU A 355 1.99 -17.41 2.40
CA LEU A 355 3.16 -16.88 1.70
C LEU A 355 4.40 -16.88 2.60
N VAL A 356 4.25 -16.44 3.86
CA VAL A 356 5.33 -16.51 4.86
C VAL A 356 5.73 -17.99 5.11
N ALA A 357 4.77 -18.87 5.34
CA ALA A 357 4.99 -20.28 5.64
C ALA A 357 5.66 -21.06 4.49
N ALA A 358 5.24 -20.80 3.25
CA ALA A 358 5.81 -21.43 2.06
C ALA A 358 7.28 -21.04 1.81
N ASN A 359 7.78 -20.02 2.48
CA ASN A 359 9.12 -19.48 2.29
C ASN A 359 9.98 -19.49 3.58
N PHE A 360 9.66 -20.31 4.57
CA PHE A 360 10.41 -20.41 5.82
C PHE A 360 11.89 -20.77 5.67
N SER A 361 12.26 -21.43 4.58
CA SER A 361 13.66 -21.77 4.27
C SER A 361 14.50 -20.58 3.79
N ARG A 362 13.88 -19.47 3.41
CA ARG A 362 14.56 -18.26 2.94
C ARG A 362 15.03 -17.42 4.13
N SER A 363 16.09 -16.63 3.93
CA SER A 363 16.44 -15.58 4.89
C SER A 363 15.34 -14.51 4.94
N LEU A 364 15.24 -13.77 6.06
CA LEU A 364 14.27 -12.68 6.19
C LEU A 364 14.40 -11.64 5.06
N VAL A 365 15.63 -11.30 4.65
CA VAL A 365 15.88 -10.36 3.54
C VAL A 365 15.37 -10.91 2.21
N SER A 366 15.67 -12.20 1.92
CA SER A 366 15.20 -12.84 0.67
C SER A 366 13.68 -12.99 0.63
N LEU A 367 13.06 -13.36 1.75
CA LEU A 367 11.60 -13.44 1.85
C LEU A 367 10.94 -12.07 1.69
N PHE A 368 11.51 -11.05 2.33
CA PHE A 368 11.06 -9.68 2.16
C PHE A 368 11.16 -9.24 0.70
N THR A 369 12.34 -9.40 0.07
CA THR A 369 12.58 -9.00 -1.33
C THR A 369 11.63 -9.69 -2.30
N PHE A 370 11.42 -11.00 -2.16
CA PHE A 370 10.46 -11.73 -2.98
C PHE A 370 9.03 -11.20 -2.79
N SER A 371 8.61 -11.02 -1.54
CA SER A 371 7.24 -10.56 -1.23
C SER A 371 6.96 -9.15 -1.74
N ILE A 372 7.94 -8.24 -1.66
CA ILE A 372 7.79 -6.87 -2.20
C ILE A 372 7.75 -6.85 -3.72
N LEU A 373 8.56 -7.66 -4.41
CA LEU A 373 8.54 -7.76 -5.86
C LEU A 373 7.23 -8.37 -6.37
N LEU A 374 6.73 -9.41 -5.71
CA LEU A 374 5.42 -10.00 -6.01
C LEU A 374 4.29 -8.98 -5.83
N SER A 375 4.29 -8.25 -4.71
CA SER A 375 3.31 -7.19 -4.43
C SER A 375 3.41 -6.06 -5.45
N THR A 376 4.62 -5.60 -5.76
CA THR A 376 4.86 -4.54 -6.75
C THR A 376 4.36 -4.97 -8.14
N ALA A 377 4.70 -6.16 -8.61
CA ALA A 377 4.24 -6.70 -9.89
C ALA A 377 2.70 -6.73 -9.98
N ALA A 378 2.05 -7.18 -8.90
CA ALA A 378 0.58 -7.21 -8.84
C ALA A 378 -0.04 -5.80 -8.77
N THR A 379 0.61 -4.81 -8.12
CA THR A 379 0.13 -3.41 -8.07
C THR A 379 0.26 -2.71 -9.42
N LEU A 380 1.22 -3.12 -10.25
CA LEU A 380 1.44 -2.46 -11.54
C LEU A 380 0.27 -2.63 -12.51
N LEU A 381 -0.54 -3.69 -12.41
CA LEU A 381 -1.76 -3.82 -13.23
C LEU A 381 -2.79 -2.71 -12.91
N PRO A 382 -3.17 -2.43 -11.63
CA PRO A 382 -3.93 -1.24 -11.26
C PRO A 382 -3.36 0.08 -11.80
N TYR A 383 -2.03 0.24 -11.75
CA TYR A 383 -1.37 1.47 -12.19
C TYR A 383 -1.40 1.63 -13.71
N LEU A 384 -1.16 0.55 -14.45
CA LEU A 384 -1.33 0.51 -15.90
C LEU A 384 -2.77 0.81 -16.30
N ALA A 385 -3.75 0.15 -15.66
CA ALA A 385 -5.16 0.36 -15.95
C ALA A 385 -5.62 1.79 -15.63
N GLY A 386 -5.20 2.36 -14.48
CA GLY A 386 -5.51 3.75 -14.12
C GLY A 386 -4.91 4.75 -15.12
N SER A 387 -3.65 4.56 -15.49
CA SER A 387 -2.98 5.42 -16.49
C SER A 387 -3.66 5.33 -17.86
N ALA A 388 -3.98 4.12 -18.32
CA ALA A 388 -4.72 3.90 -19.56
C ALA A 388 -6.15 4.48 -19.49
N ALA A 389 -6.82 4.39 -18.36
CA ALA A 389 -8.14 4.97 -18.16
C ALA A 389 -8.14 6.48 -18.38
N TRP A 390 -7.13 7.21 -17.85
CA TRP A 390 -7.02 8.65 -18.11
C TRP A 390 -6.68 8.95 -19.57
N LEU A 391 -5.80 8.19 -20.21
CA LEU A 391 -5.46 8.38 -21.62
C LEU A 391 -6.67 8.24 -22.55
N LEU A 392 -7.53 7.25 -22.30
CA LEU A 392 -8.64 6.92 -23.17
C LEU A 392 -9.92 7.69 -22.83
N ARG A 393 -10.20 7.92 -21.57
CA ARG A 393 -11.45 8.52 -21.08
C ARG A 393 -11.28 9.88 -20.41
N GLY A 394 -10.02 10.29 -20.13
CA GLY A 394 -9.70 11.57 -19.51
C GLY A 394 -9.66 12.74 -20.50
N GLU A 395 -9.57 13.93 -19.94
CA GLU A 395 -9.40 15.17 -20.69
C GLU A 395 -8.02 15.23 -21.37
N ARG A 396 -7.89 16.05 -22.42
CA ARG A 396 -6.59 16.28 -23.08
C ARG A 396 -5.53 16.78 -22.10
N LYS A 397 -5.95 17.63 -21.14
CA LYS A 397 -5.07 18.11 -20.07
C LYS A 397 -4.65 16.94 -19.19
N GLY A 398 -3.35 16.66 -19.20
CA GLY A 398 -2.74 15.59 -18.39
C GLY A 398 -2.54 14.26 -19.09
N ARG A 399 -2.86 14.11 -20.38
CA ARG A 399 -2.57 12.89 -21.14
C ARG A 399 -1.08 12.60 -21.21
N ALA A 400 -0.22 13.62 -21.36
CA ALA A 400 1.23 13.44 -21.34
C ALA A 400 1.73 12.84 -20.03
N VAL A 401 1.20 13.31 -18.88
CA VAL A 401 1.52 12.76 -17.56
C VAL A 401 1.05 11.31 -17.44
N ALA A 402 -0.16 11.02 -17.89
CA ALA A 402 -0.69 9.65 -17.86
C ALA A 402 0.06 8.70 -18.82
N ALA A 403 0.51 9.20 -19.97
CA ALA A 403 1.37 8.46 -20.88
C ALA A 403 2.73 8.12 -20.23
N PHE A 404 3.35 9.11 -19.59
CA PHE A 404 4.58 8.88 -18.83
C PHE A 404 4.37 7.88 -17.68
N ALA A 405 3.27 8.01 -16.90
CA ALA A 405 2.91 7.07 -15.83
C ALA A 405 2.68 5.64 -16.37
N LEU A 406 2.06 5.51 -17.56
CA LEU A 406 1.85 4.21 -18.22
C LEU A 406 3.18 3.57 -18.64
N VAL A 407 4.06 4.34 -19.30
CA VAL A 407 5.38 3.88 -19.73
C VAL A 407 6.23 3.51 -18.51
N TYR A 408 6.23 4.36 -17.48
CA TYR A 408 6.91 4.06 -16.22
C TYR A 408 6.42 2.77 -15.57
N SER A 409 5.09 2.56 -15.50
CA SER A 409 4.53 1.33 -14.91
C SER A 409 4.91 0.08 -15.71
N GLY A 410 4.92 0.16 -17.05
CA GLY A 410 5.41 -0.91 -17.92
C GLY A 410 6.90 -1.18 -17.72
N TYR A 411 7.70 -0.11 -17.62
CA TYR A 411 9.14 -0.21 -17.36
C TYR A 411 9.42 -0.87 -16.00
N ALA A 412 8.72 -0.45 -14.95
CA ALA A 412 8.87 -1.03 -13.62
C ALA A 412 8.48 -2.53 -13.59
N LEU A 413 7.49 -2.94 -14.39
CA LEU A 413 7.06 -4.34 -14.46
C LEU A 413 8.18 -5.24 -14.98
N LEU A 414 8.97 -4.78 -15.95
CA LEU A 414 10.11 -5.53 -16.48
C LEU A 414 11.20 -5.80 -15.43
N GLY A 415 11.30 -4.93 -14.41
CA GLY A 415 12.27 -5.05 -13.32
C GLY A 415 11.85 -5.94 -12.16
N ALA A 416 10.60 -6.43 -12.14
CA ALA A 416 10.10 -7.24 -11.01
C ALA A 416 10.77 -8.63 -10.90
N GLY A 417 11.51 -9.06 -11.94
CA GLY A 417 12.20 -10.34 -11.97
C GLY A 417 11.29 -11.52 -12.35
N GLY A 418 11.91 -12.55 -12.94
CA GLY A 418 11.16 -13.69 -13.51
C GLY A 418 10.32 -14.46 -12.49
N GLU A 419 10.82 -14.65 -11.27
CA GLU A 419 10.10 -15.37 -10.22
C GLU A 419 8.83 -14.63 -9.78
N ALA A 420 8.93 -13.32 -9.53
CA ALA A 420 7.78 -12.50 -9.12
C ALA A 420 6.75 -12.35 -10.26
N LEU A 421 7.21 -12.23 -11.50
CA LEU A 421 6.33 -12.17 -12.68
C LEU A 421 5.61 -13.50 -12.90
N LEU A 422 6.28 -14.64 -12.76
CA LEU A 422 5.68 -15.97 -12.89
C LEU A 422 4.58 -16.16 -11.84
N TRP A 423 4.91 -15.98 -10.57
CA TRP A 423 3.93 -16.15 -9.48
C TRP A 423 2.83 -15.09 -9.52
N GLY A 424 3.16 -13.84 -9.84
CA GLY A 424 2.17 -12.79 -10.07
C GLY A 424 1.21 -13.14 -11.20
N GLY A 425 1.73 -13.67 -12.32
CA GLY A 425 0.93 -14.16 -13.45
C GLY A 425 0.02 -15.33 -13.07
N VAL A 426 0.55 -16.34 -12.36
CA VAL A 426 -0.22 -17.49 -11.87
C VAL A 426 -1.37 -17.02 -10.95
N LEU A 427 -1.06 -16.15 -9.99
CA LEU A 427 -2.07 -15.61 -9.06
C LEU A 427 -3.10 -14.76 -9.77
N LEU A 428 -2.69 -13.96 -10.79
CA LEU A 428 -3.61 -13.19 -11.61
C LEU A 428 -4.55 -14.11 -12.41
N LEU A 429 -4.01 -15.14 -13.05
CA LEU A 429 -4.79 -16.12 -13.82
C LEU A 429 -5.74 -16.92 -12.93
N ALA A 430 -5.42 -17.17 -11.66
CA ALA A 430 -6.32 -17.79 -10.70
C ALA A 430 -7.60 -16.98 -10.45
N GLY A 431 -7.62 -15.69 -10.75
CA GLY A 431 -8.81 -14.86 -10.74
C GLY A 431 -9.79 -15.17 -11.86
N VAL A 432 -9.32 -15.66 -13.02
CA VAL A 432 -10.18 -15.90 -14.19
C VAL A 432 -11.29 -16.92 -13.91
N PRO A 433 -11.01 -18.11 -13.35
CA PRO A 433 -12.08 -19.06 -12.99
C PRO A 433 -13.04 -18.50 -11.94
N VAL A 434 -12.57 -17.68 -10.99
CA VAL A 434 -13.43 -17.03 -10.00
C VAL A 434 -14.39 -16.06 -10.71
N TYR A 435 -13.90 -15.24 -11.62
CA TYR A 435 -14.73 -14.34 -12.42
C TYR A 435 -15.76 -15.10 -13.25
N ALA A 436 -15.33 -16.14 -13.95
CA ALA A 436 -16.22 -16.97 -14.78
C ALA A 436 -17.32 -17.63 -13.95
N TRP A 437 -16.98 -18.15 -12.76
CA TRP A 437 -17.95 -18.72 -11.83
C TRP A 437 -18.96 -17.68 -11.34
N MET A 438 -18.49 -16.51 -10.92
CA MET A 438 -19.37 -15.42 -10.45
C MET A 438 -20.30 -14.93 -11.56
N ARG A 439 -19.81 -14.82 -12.80
CA ARG A 439 -20.63 -14.43 -13.94
C ARG A 439 -21.75 -15.44 -14.22
N ARG A 440 -21.44 -16.76 -14.15
CA ARG A 440 -22.44 -17.83 -14.30
C ARG A 440 -23.47 -17.82 -13.17
N ALA A 441 -23.03 -17.56 -11.93
CA ALA A 441 -23.93 -17.51 -10.77
C ALA A 441 -24.89 -16.32 -10.80
N ARG A 442 -24.55 -15.23 -11.49
CA ARG A 442 -25.43 -14.07 -11.71
C ARG A 442 -26.44 -14.29 -12.83
N ALA A 443 -26.11 -15.13 -13.82
CA ALA A 443 -26.98 -15.41 -14.96
C ALA A 443 -28.07 -16.45 -14.63
N ARG A 444 -28.00 -17.08 -13.48
CA ARG A 444 -29.02 -17.97 -12.89
C ARG A 444 -29.88 -17.23 -11.88
#